data_ba1e368a4497304f5068a6b6133fc9f2
#
_entry.id   ba1e368a4497304f5068a6b6133fc9f2
#
_cell.length_a   1.000
_cell.length_b   1.000
_cell.length_c   1.000
_cell.angle_alpha   90.00
_cell.angle_beta   90.00
_cell.angle_gamma   90.00
#
_symmetry.space_group_name_H-M   'P 1'
#
loop_
_entity.id
_entity.type
_entity.pdbx_description
1 polymer ?
#
loop_
_entity_poly.entity_id
_entity_poly.type
_entity_poly.pdbx_seq_one_letter_code
_entity_poly.pdbx_strand_id
1 'polypeptide(L)'
;MAILLDPSAVVAAADVADLNHRAAVAWFSRADEPLLLGALGLAELDLLLQRELGVAATEAVLQALIADAIRLVSPTTDDLARAGVLMREATEHRPQLADALLVATAERLGIRRVASFDRRPLAVFRPRHVRALEFEP
;
A
#
# COMPACT_ATOMS: atom_id res chain seq x y z
N MET A 1 -16.49 -1.81 -2.08
CA MET A 1 -15.49 -1.40 -1.05
C MET A 1 -14.14 -1.24 -1.70
N ALA A 2 -13.35 -0.30 -1.23
CA ALA A 2 -12.02 -0.08 -1.79
C ALA A 2 -10.97 -0.97 -1.11
N ILE A 3 -9.84 -1.18 -1.80
CA ILE A 3 -8.68 -1.91 -1.30
C ILE A 3 -7.49 -0.96 -1.34
N LEU A 4 -6.74 -0.87 -0.25
CA LEU A 4 -5.48 -0.14 -0.22
C LEU A 4 -4.36 -1.03 -0.75
N LEU A 5 -3.51 -0.45 -1.59
CA LEU A 5 -2.33 -1.12 -2.11
C LEU A 5 -1.11 -0.78 -1.26
N ASP A 6 -0.44 -1.81 -0.77
CA ASP A 6 0.92 -1.70 -0.30
C ASP A 6 1.88 -1.80 -1.50
N PRO A 7 2.99 -1.04 -1.53
CA PRO A 7 3.94 -1.11 -2.65
C PRO A 7 4.38 -2.52 -3.05
N SER A 8 4.51 -3.44 -2.09
CA SER A 8 4.93 -4.82 -2.38
C SER A 8 4.02 -5.54 -3.37
N ALA A 9 2.72 -5.25 -3.36
CA ALA A 9 1.77 -5.86 -4.29
C ALA A 9 2.01 -5.36 -5.72
N VAL A 10 2.28 -4.08 -5.88
CA VAL A 10 2.54 -3.47 -7.20
C VAL A 10 3.89 -3.93 -7.75
N VAL A 11 4.93 -3.97 -6.91
CA VAL A 11 6.25 -4.48 -7.30
C VAL A 11 6.13 -5.93 -7.79
N ALA A 12 5.43 -6.77 -7.05
CA ALA A 12 5.24 -8.17 -7.44
C ALA A 12 4.52 -8.30 -8.79
N ALA A 13 3.54 -7.44 -9.05
CA ALA A 13 2.84 -7.44 -10.35
C ALA A 13 3.71 -6.94 -11.50
N ALA A 14 4.65 -6.03 -11.23
CA ALA A 14 5.51 -5.43 -12.25
C ALA A 14 6.76 -6.28 -12.54
N ASP A 15 7.30 -6.99 -11.55
CA ASP A 15 8.56 -7.71 -11.64
C ASP A 15 8.34 -9.20 -11.87
N VAL A 16 8.60 -9.67 -13.09
CA VAL A 16 8.45 -11.09 -13.45
C VAL A 16 9.36 -12.02 -12.65
N ALA A 17 10.45 -11.49 -12.08
CA ALA A 17 11.37 -12.25 -11.24
C ALA A 17 10.92 -12.36 -9.79
N ASP A 18 9.90 -11.59 -9.38
CA ASP A 18 9.37 -11.65 -8.03
C ASP A 18 8.69 -13.00 -7.77
N LEU A 19 8.96 -13.58 -6.59
CA LEU A 19 8.37 -14.87 -6.18
C LEU A 19 6.84 -14.85 -6.18
N ASN A 20 6.25 -13.68 -5.94
CA ASN A 20 4.81 -13.50 -5.86
C ASN A 20 4.19 -12.97 -7.16
N HIS A 21 4.97 -12.89 -8.24
CA HIS A 21 4.52 -12.28 -9.50
C HIS A 21 3.21 -12.90 -10.02
N ARG A 22 3.15 -14.23 -10.11
CA ARG A 22 1.96 -14.92 -10.62
C ARG A 22 0.72 -14.66 -9.76
N ALA A 23 0.88 -14.70 -8.44
CA ALA A 23 -0.21 -14.44 -7.51
C ALA A 23 -0.68 -12.98 -7.61
N ALA A 24 0.26 -12.03 -7.74
CA ALA A 24 -0.06 -10.61 -7.89
C ALA A 24 -0.81 -10.33 -9.19
N VAL A 25 -0.31 -10.81 -10.32
CA VAL A 25 -0.96 -10.63 -11.62
C VAL A 25 -2.36 -11.23 -11.62
N ALA A 26 -2.52 -12.45 -11.10
CA ALA A 26 -3.83 -13.09 -10.98
C ALA A 26 -4.79 -12.28 -10.09
N TRP A 27 -4.29 -11.73 -8.99
CA TRP A 27 -5.10 -10.91 -8.09
C TRP A 27 -5.56 -9.62 -8.77
N PHE A 28 -4.64 -8.86 -9.38
CA PHE A 28 -4.97 -7.61 -10.09
C PHE A 28 -5.97 -7.86 -11.24
N SER A 29 -5.86 -8.98 -11.95
CA SER A 29 -6.76 -9.28 -13.05
C SER A 29 -8.19 -9.57 -12.62
N ARG A 30 -8.39 -9.96 -11.35
CA ARG A 30 -9.71 -10.24 -10.78
C ARG A 30 -10.27 -9.11 -9.92
N ALA A 31 -9.42 -8.15 -9.56
CA ALA A 31 -9.85 -7.04 -8.71
C ALA A 31 -10.84 -6.15 -9.48
N ASP A 32 -12.06 -6.07 -9.00
CA ASP A 32 -13.13 -5.24 -9.57
C ASP A 32 -13.50 -4.08 -8.65
N GLU A 33 -12.85 -3.98 -7.50
CA GLU A 33 -13.06 -2.93 -6.53
C GLU A 33 -12.08 -1.77 -6.74
N PRO A 34 -12.43 -0.55 -6.29
CA PRO A 34 -11.49 0.57 -6.37
C PRO A 34 -10.17 0.27 -5.65
N LEU A 35 -9.07 0.48 -6.36
CA LEU A 35 -7.71 0.30 -5.82
C LEU A 35 -7.14 1.66 -5.48
N LEU A 36 -6.67 1.82 -4.24
CA LEU A 36 -6.13 3.09 -3.74
C LEU A 36 -4.66 2.93 -3.38
N LEU A 37 -3.85 3.90 -3.77
CA LEU A 37 -2.42 3.98 -3.44
C LEU A 37 -2.15 5.29 -2.70
N GLY A 38 -1.55 5.21 -1.52
CA GLY A 38 -1.14 6.40 -0.78
C GLY A 38 0.03 7.12 -1.45
N ALA A 39 0.08 8.44 -1.31
CA ALA A 39 1.14 9.26 -1.92
C ALA A 39 2.54 8.87 -1.45
N LEU A 40 2.71 8.52 -0.15
CA LEU A 40 4.00 8.03 0.34
C LEU A 40 4.31 6.64 -0.19
N GLY A 41 3.29 5.81 -0.38
CA GLY A 41 3.44 4.51 -1.04
C GLY A 41 3.92 4.65 -2.48
N LEU A 42 3.44 5.67 -3.20
CA LEU A 42 3.91 5.96 -4.55
C LEU A 42 5.40 6.33 -4.57
N ALA A 43 5.85 7.16 -3.62
CA ALA A 43 7.26 7.53 -3.52
C ALA A 43 8.15 6.32 -3.21
N GLU A 44 7.74 5.47 -2.30
CA GLU A 44 8.45 4.22 -1.97
C GLU A 44 8.48 3.27 -3.17
N LEU A 45 7.33 3.13 -3.85
CA LEU A 45 7.19 2.30 -5.04
C LEU A 45 8.14 2.73 -6.15
N ASP A 46 8.28 4.04 -6.38
CA ASP A 46 9.22 4.58 -7.36
C ASP A 46 10.66 4.11 -7.09
N LEU A 47 11.11 4.23 -5.83
CA LEU A 47 12.46 3.80 -5.46
C LEU A 47 12.65 2.29 -5.71
N LEU A 48 11.68 1.48 -5.33
CA LEU A 48 11.75 0.03 -5.50
C LEU A 48 11.74 -0.37 -6.98
N LEU A 49 10.85 0.21 -7.78
CA LEU A 49 10.72 -0.11 -9.20
C LEU A 49 11.95 0.33 -9.99
N GLN A 50 12.48 1.54 -9.75
CA GLN A 50 13.65 2.00 -10.47
C GLN A 50 14.91 1.18 -10.14
N ARG A 51 15.05 0.76 -8.89
CA ARG A 51 16.19 -0.08 -8.49
C ARG A 51 16.21 -1.42 -9.23
N GLU A 52 15.05 -2.03 -9.41
CA GLU A 52 14.96 -3.37 -10.01
C GLU A 52 14.69 -3.36 -11.52
N LEU A 53 13.88 -2.41 -12.00
CA LEU A 53 13.31 -2.46 -13.34
C LEU A 53 13.54 -1.18 -14.17
N GLY A 54 13.98 -0.10 -13.55
CA GLY A 54 14.22 1.17 -14.24
C GLY A 54 12.99 2.07 -14.38
N VAL A 55 13.16 3.20 -15.04
CA VAL A 55 12.19 4.30 -15.13
C VAL A 55 10.86 3.86 -15.77
N ALA A 56 10.90 2.99 -16.77
CA ALA A 56 9.70 2.57 -17.48
C ALA A 56 8.66 1.92 -16.56
N ALA A 57 9.11 1.23 -15.51
CA ALA A 57 8.19 0.62 -14.53
C ALA A 57 7.45 1.69 -13.73
N THR A 58 8.13 2.75 -13.30
CA THR A 58 7.48 3.90 -12.65
C THR A 58 6.50 4.58 -13.60
N GLU A 59 6.88 4.79 -14.87
CA GLU A 59 5.97 5.37 -15.86
C GLU A 59 4.68 4.55 -16.01
N ALA A 60 4.78 3.22 -15.99
CA ALA A 60 3.62 2.35 -16.08
C ALA A 60 2.65 2.55 -14.90
N VAL A 61 3.18 2.75 -13.70
CA VAL A 61 2.36 3.07 -12.52
C VAL A 61 1.69 4.43 -12.68
N LEU A 62 2.43 5.43 -13.17
CA LEU A 62 1.86 6.76 -13.43
C LEU A 62 0.72 6.69 -14.45
N GLN A 63 0.86 5.89 -15.50
CA GLN A 63 -0.22 5.70 -16.47
C GLN A 63 -1.46 5.04 -15.84
N ALA A 64 -1.28 4.09 -14.93
CA ALA A 64 -2.39 3.48 -14.21
C ALA A 64 -3.14 4.51 -13.34
N LEU A 65 -2.40 5.44 -12.70
CA LEU A 65 -2.99 6.53 -11.92
C LEU A 65 -3.73 7.52 -12.83
N ILE A 66 -3.13 7.90 -13.96
CA ILE A 66 -3.73 8.82 -14.92
C ILE A 66 -5.01 8.24 -15.52
N ALA A 67 -5.02 6.94 -15.80
CA ALA A 67 -6.18 6.22 -16.34
C ALA A 67 -7.24 5.85 -15.30
N ASP A 68 -7.05 6.24 -14.04
CA ASP A 68 -7.95 5.93 -12.92
C ASP A 68 -8.10 4.42 -12.65
N ALA A 69 -7.14 3.61 -13.09
CA ALA A 69 -7.09 2.19 -12.72
C ALA A 69 -6.65 2.01 -11.27
N ILE A 70 -5.83 2.93 -10.79
CA ILE A 70 -5.44 3.08 -9.39
C ILE A 70 -5.66 4.54 -9.01
N ARG A 71 -6.22 4.80 -7.84
CA ARG A 71 -6.45 6.17 -7.36
C ARG A 71 -5.43 6.56 -6.32
N LEU A 72 -4.86 7.74 -6.49
CA LEU A 72 -3.91 8.29 -5.53
C LEU A 72 -4.67 8.91 -4.35
N VAL A 73 -4.23 8.60 -3.13
CA VAL A 73 -4.77 9.16 -1.90
C VAL A 73 -3.69 9.95 -1.18
N SER A 74 -3.95 11.23 -0.97
CA SER A 74 -3.05 12.08 -0.18
C SER A 74 -3.39 11.98 1.29
N PRO A 75 -2.39 12.01 2.20
CA PRO A 75 -2.66 12.05 3.63
C PRO A 75 -3.26 13.39 4.02
N THR A 76 -4.17 13.37 4.98
CA THR A 76 -4.69 14.56 5.62
C THR A 76 -3.84 14.92 6.85
N THR A 77 -4.03 16.12 7.40
CA THR A 77 -3.40 16.52 8.66
C THR A 77 -3.78 15.54 9.79
N ASP A 78 -5.02 15.09 9.82
CA ASP A 78 -5.46 14.11 10.82
C ASP A 78 -4.77 12.75 10.64
N ASP A 79 -4.53 12.33 9.38
CA ASP A 79 -3.76 11.12 9.11
C ASP A 79 -2.33 11.24 9.65
N LEU A 80 -1.70 12.41 9.49
CA LEU A 80 -0.35 12.67 10.01
C LEU A 80 -0.33 12.57 11.55
N ALA A 81 -1.29 13.17 12.20
CA ALA A 81 -1.41 13.12 13.67
C ALA A 81 -1.63 11.67 14.15
N ARG A 82 -2.52 10.94 13.47
CA ARG A 82 -2.81 9.54 13.80
C ARG A 82 -1.61 8.64 13.55
N ALA A 83 -0.89 8.85 12.45
CA ALA A 83 0.33 8.10 12.14
C ALA A 83 1.37 8.25 13.26
N GLY A 84 1.55 9.45 13.80
CA GLY A 84 2.44 9.69 14.93
C GLY A 84 2.07 8.87 16.17
N VAL A 85 0.78 8.77 16.47
CA VAL A 85 0.29 7.94 17.59
C VAL A 85 0.57 6.45 17.32
N LEU A 86 0.23 5.96 16.12
CA LEU A 86 0.48 4.58 15.73
C LEU A 86 1.96 4.22 15.84
N MET A 87 2.84 5.11 15.41
CA MET A 87 4.30 4.89 15.49
C MET A 87 4.77 4.81 16.93
N ARG A 88 4.26 5.68 17.83
CA ARG A 88 4.60 5.62 19.25
C ARG A 88 4.16 4.31 19.89
N GLU A 89 2.97 3.85 19.58
CA GLU A 89 2.43 2.60 20.11
C GLU A 89 3.23 1.38 19.65
N ALA A 90 3.88 1.47 18.49
CA ALA A 90 4.67 0.40 17.90
C ALA A 90 6.19 0.67 17.93
N THR A 91 6.66 1.57 18.80
CA THR A 91 8.06 2.04 18.83
C THR A 91 9.08 0.91 18.86
N GLU A 92 8.83 -0.16 19.60
CA GLU A 92 9.73 -1.32 19.71
C GLU A 92 9.96 -2.05 18.40
N HIS A 93 9.03 -1.91 17.44
CA HIS A 93 9.11 -2.54 16.12
C HIS A 93 9.76 -1.65 15.07
N ARG A 94 10.23 -0.46 15.45
CA ARG A 94 10.84 0.53 14.53
C ARG A 94 9.98 0.79 13.30
N PRO A 95 8.72 1.24 13.49
CA PRO A 95 7.75 1.39 12.41
C PRO A 95 8.16 2.47 11.41
N GLN A 96 7.76 2.29 10.16
CA GLN A 96 7.97 3.25 9.08
C GLN A 96 6.76 4.15 8.93
N LEU A 97 7.01 5.42 8.59
CA LEU A 97 5.94 6.41 8.41
C LEU A 97 4.96 6.00 7.30
N ALA A 98 5.45 5.50 6.18
CA ALA A 98 4.58 5.09 5.08
C ALA A 98 3.56 4.03 5.51
N ASP A 99 3.99 3.06 6.32
CA ASP A 99 3.12 2.00 6.84
C ASP A 99 2.11 2.55 7.85
N ALA A 100 2.55 3.43 8.74
CA ALA A 100 1.65 4.09 9.70
C ALA A 100 0.60 4.94 8.99
N LEU A 101 0.98 5.64 7.93
CA LEU A 101 0.04 6.43 7.12
C LEU A 101 -0.93 5.56 6.34
N LEU A 102 -0.50 4.39 5.86
CA LEU A 102 -1.41 3.45 5.22
C LEU A 102 -2.50 3.02 6.19
N VAL A 103 -2.13 2.68 7.43
CA VAL A 103 -3.09 2.29 8.47
C VAL A 103 -4.00 3.46 8.84
N ALA A 104 -3.45 4.67 9.02
CA ALA A 104 -4.25 5.87 9.32
C ALA A 104 -5.26 6.18 8.20
N THR A 105 -4.83 6.03 6.95
CA THR A 105 -5.71 6.21 5.78
C THR A 105 -6.82 5.15 5.76
N ALA A 106 -6.49 3.90 6.08
CA ALA A 106 -7.47 2.83 6.18
C ALA A 106 -8.53 3.15 7.23
N GLU A 107 -8.11 3.64 8.39
CA GLU A 107 -9.03 4.07 9.45
C GLU A 107 -9.98 5.17 8.98
N ARG A 108 -9.40 6.24 8.39
CA ARG A 108 -10.20 7.39 7.93
C ARG A 108 -11.22 7.02 6.87
N LEU A 109 -10.85 6.15 5.95
CA LEU A 109 -11.71 5.74 4.83
C LEU A 109 -12.57 4.51 5.14
N GLY A 110 -12.43 3.92 6.33
CA GLY A 110 -13.17 2.71 6.70
C GLY A 110 -12.78 1.48 5.89
N ILE A 111 -11.54 1.42 5.39
CA ILE A 111 -11.05 0.32 4.56
C ILE A 111 -10.45 -0.76 5.44
N ARG A 112 -10.85 -2.00 5.21
CA ARG A 112 -10.37 -3.17 5.96
C ARG A 112 -9.34 -3.99 5.20
N ARG A 113 -9.35 -3.93 3.86
CA ARG A 113 -8.61 -4.81 2.97
C ARG A 113 -7.37 -4.10 2.42
N VAL A 114 -6.22 -4.77 2.50
CA VAL A 114 -4.94 -4.28 2.01
C VAL A 114 -4.29 -5.36 1.14
N ALA A 115 -3.93 -5.00 -0.07
CA ALA A 115 -3.15 -5.89 -0.94
C ALA A 115 -1.66 -5.75 -0.59
N SER A 116 -1.05 -6.81 -0.08
CA SER A 116 0.35 -6.81 0.36
C SER A 116 0.94 -8.21 0.36
N PHE A 117 2.19 -8.30 -0.05
CA PHE A 117 3.03 -9.49 0.14
C PHE A 117 4.07 -9.31 1.24
N ASP A 118 4.09 -8.13 1.87
CA ASP A 118 4.96 -7.83 3.00
C ASP A 118 4.11 -7.31 4.17
N ARG A 119 3.51 -8.24 4.89
CA ARG A 119 2.48 -7.96 5.90
C ARG A 119 3.05 -7.56 7.26
N ARG A 120 4.27 -7.99 7.57
CA ARG A 120 4.87 -7.79 8.90
C ARG A 120 4.94 -6.33 9.31
N PRO A 121 5.41 -5.40 8.47
CA PRO A 121 5.49 -4.00 8.85
C PRO A 121 4.11 -3.38 9.17
N LEU A 122 3.05 -3.88 8.55
CA LEU A 122 1.69 -3.39 8.76
C LEU A 122 1.02 -4.05 9.98
N ALA A 123 1.38 -5.29 10.28
CA ALA A 123 0.76 -6.08 11.35
C ALA A 123 1.15 -5.59 12.75
N VAL A 124 2.18 -4.76 12.89
CA VAL A 124 2.60 -4.20 14.19
C VAL A 124 1.66 -3.10 14.70
N PHE A 125 0.83 -2.53 13.83
CA PHE A 125 -0.10 -1.47 14.21
C PHE A 125 -1.45 -2.03 14.65
N ARG A 126 -2.13 -1.27 15.52
CA ARG A 126 -3.47 -1.60 16.01
C ARG A 126 -4.47 -0.59 15.44
N PRO A 127 -5.17 -0.93 14.34
CA PRO A 127 -6.16 -0.02 13.76
C PRO A 127 -7.36 0.14 14.69
N ARG A 128 -8.01 1.31 14.65
CA ARG A 128 -9.18 1.62 15.51
C ARG A 128 -10.48 1.05 14.97
N HIS A 129 -10.61 0.98 13.66
CA HIS A 129 -11.87 0.68 12.97
C HIS A 129 -12.15 -0.81 12.81
N VAL A 130 -11.12 -1.64 12.94
CA VAL A 130 -11.20 -3.10 12.82
C VAL A 130 -10.25 -3.75 13.81
N ARG A 131 -10.50 -5.01 14.13
CA ARG A 131 -9.62 -5.77 15.01
C ARG A 131 -8.25 -6.01 14.37
N ALA A 132 -8.23 -6.27 13.07
CA ALA A 132 -7.03 -6.42 12.26
C ALA A 132 -7.35 -6.13 10.80
N LEU A 133 -6.36 -5.65 10.04
CA LEU A 133 -6.50 -5.50 8.59
C LEU A 133 -6.55 -6.88 7.92
N GLU A 134 -7.32 -6.97 6.85
CA GLU A 134 -7.44 -8.18 6.04
C GLU A 134 -6.46 -8.09 4.87
N PHE A 135 -5.47 -8.96 4.84
CA PHE A 135 -4.45 -8.94 3.79
C PHE A 135 -4.79 -9.85 2.63
N GLU A 136 -4.52 -9.37 1.40
CA GLU A 136 -4.73 -10.07 0.14
C GLU A 136 -3.46 -10.02 -0.72
N PRO A 137 -3.29 -10.93 -1.63
CA PRO A 137 -3.99 -12.18 -1.85
C PRO A 137 -3.87 -13.15 -0.74
#